data_7de6a2d831c8bb521bf979b3e529a615
#
_entry.id   7de6a2d831c8bb521bf979b3e529a615
#
_cell.length_a   1.000
_cell.length_b   1.000
_cell.length_c   1.000
_cell.angle_alpha   90.00
_cell.angle_beta   90.00
_cell.angle_gamma   90.00
#
_symmetry.space_group_name_H-M   'P 1'
#
loop_
_entity.id
_entity.type
_entity.pdbx_description
1 polymer ?
#
loop_
_entity_poly.entity_id
_entity_poly.type
_entity_poly.pdbx_seq_one_letter_code
_entity_poly.pdbx_strand_id
1 'polypeptide(L)'
;MKTTGFTKTYNGRVVLSLPELSIPKGQITAVIGANGSGKSTFAKILAGIERADEKKPILSGVSVGYLPQKSFPFRMSTEKNILTNGNDPARAAELMKALDIGMLAGQSAKKLSGGETARMALCRILMRRYDLLILDEPTTAMDMESTLSAEKLIRETCGETGCAVLLITHSISQARRIADRLLVLHRGKLIEQGECQQVLNAPAQEETRRFLEFYGL
;
A
#
# COMPACT_ATOMS: atom_id res chain seq x y z
N MET A 1 -11.80 -9.13 5.23
CA MET A 1 -12.10 -9.83 3.97
C MET A 1 -11.17 -11.02 3.78
N LYS A 2 -11.52 -11.96 2.89
CA LYS A 2 -10.68 -13.12 2.60
C LYS A 2 -10.39 -13.18 1.11
N THR A 3 -9.15 -13.52 0.74
CA THR A 3 -8.80 -13.88 -0.63
C THR A 3 -8.98 -15.37 -0.83
N THR A 4 -9.19 -15.82 -2.06
CA THR A 4 -8.93 -17.23 -2.40
C THR A 4 -7.42 -17.45 -2.49
N GLY A 5 -6.94 -18.69 -2.34
CA GLY A 5 -5.58 -19.04 -2.70
C GLY A 5 -5.38 -18.90 -4.21
N PHE A 6 -4.18 -18.48 -4.64
CA PHE A 6 -3.89 -18.26 -6.06
C PHE A 6 -2.41 -18.36 -6.41
N THR A 7 -2.16 -18.58 -7.70
CA THR A 7 -0.85 -18.70 -8.30
C THR A 7 -0.68 -17.68 -9.43
N LYS A 8 0.52 -17.24 -9.66
CA LYS A 8 0.88 -16.43 -10.83
C LYS A 8 2.14 -16.97 -11.48
N THR A 9 2.03 -17.24 -12.75
CA THR A 9 3.11 -17.75 -13.60
C THR A 9 3.44 -16.74 -14.70
N TYR A 10 4.72 -16.51 -14.93
CA TYR A 10 5.23 -15.80 -16.11
C TYR A 10 6.22 -16.68 -16.85
N ASN A 11 6.03 -16.84 -18.14
CA ASN A 11 6.93 -17.62 -19.01
C ASN A 11 7.27 -19.03 -18.45
N GLY A 12 6.24 -19.73 -17.92
CA GLY A 12 6.40 -21.06 -17.32
C GLY A 12 7.02 -21.09 -15.92
N ARG A 13 7.41 -19.93 -15.36
CA ARG A 13 7.95 -19.84 -14.00
C ARG A 13 6.90 -19.30 -13.02
N VAL A 14 6.63 -20.03 -11.94
CA VAL A 14 5.80 -19.56 -10.84
C VAL A 14 6.53 -18.44 -10.12
N VAL A 15 5.93 -17.23 -10.11
CA VAL A 15 6.46 -16.04 -9.44
C VAL A 15 5.75 -15.73 -8.14
N LEU A 16 4.53 -16.25 -7.97
CA LEU A 16 3.73 -16.07 -6.76
C LEU A 16 2.83 -17.30 -6.57
N SER A 17 2.79 -17.83 -5.36
CA SER A 17 1.86 -18.88 -4.95
C SER A 17 1.48 -18.63 -3.50
N LEU A 18 0.25 -18.15 -3.29
CA LEU A 18 -0.24 -17.74 -1.97
C LEU A 18 -1.47 -18.56 -1.58
N PRO A 19 -1.59 -18.94 -0.30
CA PRO A 19 -2.78 -19.57 0.24
C PRO A 19 -3.94 -18.56 0.34
N GLU A 20 -5.08 -19.01 0.83
CA GLU A 20 -6.13 -18.10 1.30
C GLU A 20 -5.55 -17.16 2.37
N LEU A 21 -5.82 -15.86 2.24
CA LEU A 21 -5.36 -14.83 3.18
C LEU A 21 -6.55 -14.10 3.78
N SER A 22 -6.40 -13.73 5.05
CA SER A 22 -7.34 -12.85 5.74
C SER A 22 -6.74 -11.44 5.82
N ILE A 23 -7.49 -10.45 5.28
CA ILE A 23 -7.15 -9.03 5.37
C ILE A 23 -8.27 -8.37 6.18
N PRO A 24 -8.09 -8.13 7.49
CA PRO A 24 -9.14 -7.60 8.36
C PRO A 24 -9.53 -6.17 8.00
N LYS A 25 -10.83 -5.85 8.10
CA LYS A 25 -11.32 -4.47 7.98
C LYS A 25 -10.88 -3.65 9.19
N GLY A 26 -10.64 -2.35 8.98
CA GLY A 26 -10.20 -1.43 10.03
C GLY A 26 -8.79 -1.69 10.54
N GLN A 27 -8.00 -2.49 9.83
CA GLN A 27 -6.62 -2.79 10.16
C GLN A 27 -5.68 -2.52 8.99
N ILE A 28 -4.44 -2.20 9.32
CA ILE A 28 -3.34 -2.06 8.36
C ILE A 28 -2.53 -3.35 8.39
N THR A 29 -2.52 -4.05 7.25
CA THR A 29 -1.69 -5.24 7.04
C THR A 29 -0.48 -4.84 6.20
N ALA A 30 0.71 -4.87 6.77
CA ALA A 30 1.94 -4.65 6.01
C ALA A 30 2.39 -5.93 5.29
N VAL A 31 2.93 -5.76 4.10
CA VAL A 31 3.57 -6.83 3.30
C VAL A 31 5.03 -6.47 3.13
N ILE A 32 5.91 -7.25 3.74
CA ILE A 32 7.37 -7.09 3.63
C ILE A 32 8.02 -8.27 2.91
N GLY A 33 9.25 -8.09 2.49
CA GLY A 33 10.06 -9.11 1.82
C GLY A 33 11.07 -8.48 0.87
N ALA A 34 12.07 -9.25 0.47
CA ALA A 34 13.12 -8.80 -0.44
C ALA A 34 12.58 -8.32 -1.79
N ASN A 35 13.38 -7.56 -2.53
CA ASN A 35 13.05 -7.20 -3.91
C ASN A 35 12.87 -8.48 -4.76
N GLY A 36 11.83 -8.48 -5.60
CA GLY A 36 11.47 -9.66 -6.39
C GLY A 36 10.73 -10.77 -5.62
N SER A 37 10.35 -10.57 -4.35
CA SER A 37 9.57 -11.56 -3.59
C SER A 37 8.10 -11.69 -4.01
N GLY A 38 7.61 -10.83 -4.93
CA GLY A 38 6.25 -10.90 -5.46
C GLY A 38 5.26 -9.87 -4.88
N LYS A 39 5.69 -8.97 -3.99
CA LYS A 39 4.80 -7.99 -3.30
C LYS A 39 3.95 -7.16 -4.26
N SER A 40 4.56 -6.50 -5.25
CA SER A 40 3.83 -5.67 -6.21
C SER A 40 2.96 -6.49 -7.16
N THR A 41 3.35 -7.74 -7.49
CA THR A 41 2.51 -8.68 -8.24
C THR A 41 1.27 -9.05 -7.41
N PHE A 42 1.45 -9.34 -6.13
CA PHE A 42 0.36 -9.57 -5.18
C PHE A 42 -0.61 -8.39 -5.13
N ALA A 43 -0.08 -7.17 -4.95
CA ALA A 43 -0.88 -5.95 -4.96
C ALA A 43 -1.72 -5.78 -6.23
N LYS A 44 -1.08 -5.94 -7.40
CA LYS A 44 -1.73 -5.78 -8.70
C LYS A 44 -2.82 -6.83 -8.95
N ILE A 45 -2.62 -8.07 -8.47
CA ILE A 45 -3.64 -9.13 -8.56
C ILE A 45 -4.85 -8.78 -7.69
N LEU A 46 -4.63 -8.34 -6.44
CA LEU A 46 -5.73 -7.92 -5.57
C LEU A 46 -6.45 -6.67 -6.11
N ALA A 47 -5.72 -5.77 -6.75
CA ALA A 47 -6.29 -4.58 -7.40
C ALA A 47 -7.03 -4.91 -8.71
N GLY A 48 -7.01 -6.16 -9.19
CA GLY A 48 -7.61 -6.56 -10.45
C GLY A 48 -6.88 -6.02 -11.70
N ILE A 49 -5.70 -5.45 -11.54
CA ILE A 49 -4.85 -4.93 -12.65
C ILE A 49 -4.16 -6.09 -13.36
N GLU A 50 -3.83 -7.12 -12.63
CA GLU A 50 -3.20 -8.32 -13.14
C GLU A 50 -4.05 -9.56 -12.80
N ARG A 51 -4.10 -10.53 -13.71
CA ARG A 51 -4.85 -11.76 -13.51
C ARG A 51 -3.95 -12.82 -12.88
N ALA A 52 -4.48 -13.51 -11.87
CA ALA A 52 -3.91 -14.77 -11.41
C ALA A 52 -4.13 -15.88 -12.44
N ASP A 53 -3.48 -17.02 -12.26
CA ASP A 53 -3.63 -18.17 -13.17
C ASP A 53 -5.00 -18.86 -13.00
N GLU A 54 -5.61 -18.69 -11.82
CA GLU A 54 -6.97 -19.16 -11.54
C GLU A 54 -8.01 -18.31 -12.28
N LYS A 55 -9.04 -18.96 -12.79
CA LYS A 55 -10.15 -18.29 -13.51
C LYS A 55 -11.14 -17.58 -12.59
N LYS A 56 -11.07 -17.80 -11.27
CA LYS A 56 -11.98 -17.20 -10.29
C LYS A 56 -11.44 -15.86 -9.77
N PRO A 57 -12.32 -14.90 -9.46
CA PRO A 57 -11.91 -13.66 -8.80
C PRO A 57 -11.23 -13.95 -7.45
N ILE A 58 -10.10 -13.28 -7.20
CA ILE A 58 -9.38 -13.42 -5.93
C ILE A 58 -10.12 -12.70 -4.80
N LEU A 59 -10.75 -11.58 -5.12
CA LEU A 59 -11.67 -10.83 -4.26
C LEU A 59 -12.99 -10.62 -5.01
N SER A 60 -14.13 -10.80 -4.35
CA SER A 60 -15.45 -10.60 -4.94
C SER A 60 -16.26 -9.59 -4.14
N GLY A 61 -16.94 -8.67 -4.82
CA GLY A 61 -17.82 -7.69 -4.19
C GLY A 61 -17.10 -6.65 -3.32
N VAL A 62 -15.83 -6.39 -3.60
CA VAL A 62 -14.96 -5.49 -2.84
C VAL A 62 -14.53 -4.33 -3.72
N SER A 63 -14.76 -3.09 -3.28
CA SER A 63 -14.18 -1.89 -3.91
C SER A 63 -12.73 -1.75 -3.51
N VAL A 64 -11.83 -1.69 -4.51
CA VAL A 64 -10.39 -1.65 -4.28
C VAL A 64 -9.80 -0.33 -4.80
N GLY A 65 -9.08 0.38 -3.93
CA GLY A 65 -8.21 1.48 -4.30
C GLY A 65 -6.76 1.01 -4.38
N TYR A 66 -6.03 1.40 -5.41
CA TYR A 66 -4.62 1.04 -5.57
C TYR A 66 -3.76 2.26 -5.86
N LEU A 67 -2.80 2.50 -5.00
CA LEU A 67 -1.74 3.47 -5.22
C LEU A 67 -0.46 2.73 -5.62
N PRO A 68 -0.02 2.83 -6.89
CA PRO A 68 1.20 2.18 -7.34
C PRO A 68 2.45 2.91 -6.84
N GLN A 69 3.56 2.20 -6.74
CA GLN A 69 4.88 2.73 -6.35
C GLN A 69 5.29 3.95 -7.19
N LYS A 70 5.03 3.93 -8.51
CA LYS A 70 5.26 5.07 -9.39
C LYS A 70 3.93 5.70 -9.75
N SER A 71 3.70 6.90 -9.24
CA SER A 71 2.53 7.71 -9.56
C SER A 71 2.88 8.78 -10.57
N PHE A 72 1.97 8.99 -11.54
CA PHE A 72 2.16 9.98 -12.58
C PHE A 72 1.13 11.12 -12.43
N PRO A 73 1.58 12.39 -12.49
CA PRO A 73 0.69 13.53 -12.51
C PRO A 73 0.07 13.72 -13.91
N PHE A 74 -1.22 14.01 -13.95
CA PHE A 74 -1.88 14.47 -15.17
C PHE A 74 -1.46 15.92 -15.51
N ARG A 75 -1.64 16.35 -16.78
CA ARG A 75 -1.31 17.72 -17.26
C ARG A 75 -2.33 18.75 -16.79
N MET A 76 -2.46 18.92 -15.48
CA MET A 76 -3.35 19.88 -14.83
C MET A 76 -2.75 20.36 -13.52
N SER A 77 -3.43 21.24 -12.78
CA SER A 77 -2.96 21.67 -11.45
C SER A 77 -2.98 20.53 -10.45
N THR A 78 -2.24 20.70 -9.35
CA THR A 78 -2.17 19.74 -8.24
C THR A 78 -3.55 19.43 -7.67
N GLU A 79 -4.34 20.45 -7.37
CA GLU A 79 -5.71 20.30 -6.88
C GLU A 79 -6.60 19.53 -7.87
N LYS A 80 -6.57 19.90 -9.16
CA LYS A 80 -7.34 19.17 -10.18
C LYS A 80 -6.92 17.72 -10.30
N ASN A 81 -5.63 17.39 -10.12
CA ASN A 81 -5.18 16.00 -10.06
C ASN A 81 -5.83 15.22 -8.92
N ILE A 82 -5.93 15.83 -7.73
CA ILE A 82 -6.54 15.23 -6.55
C ILE A 82 -8.04 15.00 -6.80
N LEU A 83 -8.73 16.00 -7.33
CA LEU A 83 -10.16 15.96 -7.63
C LEU A 83 -10.56 14.95 -8.72
N THR A 84 -9.62 14.37 -9.47
CA THR A 84 -9.94 13.32 -10.46
C THR A 84 -10.53 12.05 -9.83
N ASN A 85 -10.29 11.80 -8.55
CA ASN A 85 -10.79 10.61 -7.84
C ASN A 85 -11.95 10.91 -6.87
N GLY A 86 -12.46 12.15 -6.87
CA GLY A 86 -13.60 12.58 -6.08
C GLY A 86 -13.82 14.08 -6.22
N ASN A 87 -15.06 14.51 -6.43
CA ASN A 87 -15.40 15.92 -6.66
C ASN A 87 -15.82 16.60 -5.36
N ASP A 88 -14.89 16.69 -4.40
CA ASP A 88 -15.08 17.36 -3.10
C ASP A 88 -13.89 18.30 -2.82
N PRO A 89 -14.01 19.60 -3.15
CA PRO A 89 -12.93 20.57 -2.94
C PRO A 89 -12.57 20.76 -1.47
N ALA A 90 -13.53 20.64 -0.54
CA ALA A 90 -13.25 20.79 0.90
C ALA A 90 -12.37 19.62 1.38
N ARG A 91 -12.74 18.39 1.02
CA ARG A 91 -11.92 17.20 1.32
C ARG A 91 -10.54 17.27 0.66
N ALA A 92 -10.44 17.75 -0.58
CA ALA A 92 -9.15 17.94 -1.24
C ALA A 92 -8.26 18.91 -0.46
N ALA A 93 -8.81 20.04 -0.01
CA ALA A 93 -8.08 21.05 0.77
C ALA A 93 -7.61 20.48 2.13
N GLU A 94 -8.44 19.71 2.82
CA GLU A 94 -8.08 19.02 4.07
C GLU A 94 -6.90 18.07 3.86
N LEU A 95 -6.98 17.20 2.85
CA LEU A 95 -5.91 16.24 2.52
C LEU A 95 -4.61 16.94 2.13
N MET A 96 -4.70 18.00 1.32
CA MET A 96 -3.55 18.81 0.93
C MET A 96 -2.89 19.51 2.12
N LYS A 97 -3.69 20.00 3.08
CA LYS A 97 -3.20 20.57 4.32
C LYS A 97 -2.51 19.51 5.20
N ALA A 98 -3.12 18.34 5.34
CA ALA A 98 -2.56 17.24 6.14
C ALA A 98 -1.20 16.75 5.62
N LEU A 99 -0.95 16.84 4.31
CA LEU A 99 0.30 16.45 3.66
C LEU A 99 1.19 17.62 3.25
N ASP A 100 0.93 18.82 3.75
CA ASP A 100 1.73 20.03 3.51
C ASP A 100 2.01 20.31 2.01
N ILE A 101 0.96 20.22 1.18
CA ILE A 101 0.99 20.57 -0.24
C ILE A 101 -0.09 21.60 -0.61
N GLY A 102 -0.71 22.24 0.37
CA GLY A 102 -1.78 23.22 0.15
C GLY A 102 -1.33 24.39 -0.72
N MET A 103 -0.12 24.89 -0.53
CA MET A 103 0.46 26.00 -1.32
C MET A 103 0.67 25.63 -2.80
N LEU A 104 0.67 24.34 -3.12
CA LEU A 104 0.90 23.84 -4.49
C LEU A 104 -0.40 23.63 -5.27
N ALA A 105 -1.57 23.97 -4.71
CA ALA A 105 -2.89 23.70 -5.31
C ALA A 105 -3.00 24.16 -6.77
N GLY A 106 -2.64 25.40 -7.06
CA GLY A 106 -2.66 25.99 -8.40
C GLY A 106 -1.47 25.62 -9.29
N GLN A 107 -0.40 25.04 -8.74
CA GLN A 107 0.79 24.69 -9.50
C GLN A 107 0.53 23.51 -10.45
N SER A 108 1.12 23.58 -11.64
CA SER A 108 1.09 22.42 -12.56
C SER A 108 1.74 21.21 -11.90
N ALA A 109 1.00 20.11 -11.80
CA ALA A 109 1.47 18.89 -11.15
C ALA A 109 2.71 18.26 -11.82
N LYS A 110 3.02 18.62 -13.07
CA LYS A 110 4.26 18.22 -13.75
C LYS A 110 5.52 18.89 -13.20
N LYS A 111 5.36 19.97 -12.45
CA LYS A 111 6.48 20.71 -11.84
C LYS A 111 6.77 20.27 -10.41
N LEU A 112 5.98 19.34 -9.88
CA LEU A 112 6.17 18.78 -8.55
C LEU A 112 7.44 17.94 -8.49
N SER A 113 8.14 18.01 -7.36
CA SER A 113 9.20 17.07 -7.01
C SER A 113 8.65 15.65 -6.83
N GLY A 114 9.54 14.66 -6.68
CA GLY A 114 9.13 13.27 -6.43
C GLY A 114 8.29 13.12 -5.17
N GLY A 115 8.71 13.76 -4.05
CA GLY A 115 7.98 13.72 -2.79
C GLY A 115 6.63 14.43 -2.85
N GLU A 116 6.55 15.61 -3.48
CA GLU A 116 5.29 16.32 -3.70
C GLU A 116 4.33 15.54 -4.60
N THR A 117 4.86 14.87 -5.64
CA THR A 117 4.07 13.98 -6.51
C THR A 117 3.51 12.80 -5.71
N ALA A 118 4.30 12.19 -4.83
CA ALA A 118 3.85 11.09 -3.99
C ALA A 118 2.74 11.54 -3.01
N ARG A 119 2.92 12.70 -2.36
CA ARG A 119 1.91 13.30 -1.47
C ARG A 119 0.61 13.64 -2.22
N MET A 120 0.70 14.25 -3.39
CA MET A 120 -0.46 14.51 -4.25
C MET A 120 -1.18 13.21 -4.65
N ALA A 121 -0.44 12.16 -5.00
CA ALA A 121 -1.03 10.88 -5.38
C ALA A 121 -1.70 10.19 -4.18
N LEU A 122 -1.14 10.31 -2.98
CA LEU A 122 -1.78 9.84 -1.75
C LEU A 122 -3.07 10.63 -1.47
N CYS A 123 -3.07 11.98 -1.56
CA CYS A 123 -4.30 12.78 -1.48
C CYS A 123 -5.35 12.28 -2.49
N ARG A 124 -4.94 12.10 -3.76
CA ARG A 124 -5.84 11.67 -4.83
C ARG A 124 -6.50 10.34 -4.51
N ILE A 125 -5.78 9.33 -4.04
CA ILE A 125 -6.39 8.04 -3.72
C ILE A 125 -7.33 8.14 -2.50
N LEU A 126 -7.03 8.98 -1.52
CA LEU A 126 -7.81 9.18 -0.30
C LEU A 126 -9.05 10.07 -0.49
N MET A 127 -9.28 10.61 -1.68
CA MET A 127 -10.53 11.31 -2.02
C MET A 127 -11.75 10.40 -2.02
N ARG A 128 -11.57 9.10 -2.16
CA ARG A 128 -12.64 8.11 -2.26
C ARG A 128 -12.52 7.05 -1.17
N ARG A 129 -13.64 6.53 -0.70
CA ARG A 129 -13.69 5.39 0.23
C ARG A 129 -13.63 4.07 -0.52
N TYR A 130 -12.92 3.11 0.03
CA TYR A 130 -12.76 1.76 -0.49
C TYR A 130 -12.99 0.73 0.61
N ASP A 131 -13.32 -0.49 0.24
CA ASP A 131 -13.29 -1.62 1.19
C ASP A 131 -11.86 -2.08 1.45
N LEU A 132 -11.00 -2.03 0.42
CA LEU A 132 -9.57 -2.34 0.48
C LEU A 132 -8.76 -1.21 -0.17
N LEU A 133 -7.87 -0.62 0.58
CA LEU A 133 -6.89 0.35 0.09
C LEU A 133 -5.51 -0.30 0.02
N ILE A 134 -4.95 -0.43 -1.17
CA ILE A 134 -3.63 -0.99 -1.42
C ILE A 134 -2.65 0.14 -1.72
N LEU A 135 -1.60 0.23 -0.92
CA LEU A 135 -0.56 1.25 -1.02
C LEU A 135 0.78 0.58 -1.28
N ASP A 136 1.30 0.72 -2.50
CA ASP A 136 2.57 0.09 -2.91
C ASP A 136 3.71 1.10 -2.75
N GLU A 137 4.46 1.00 -1.66
CA GLU A 137 5.57 1.88 -1.27
C GLU A 137 5.21 3.39 -1.30
N PRO A 138 4.13 3.81 -0.62
CA PRO A 138 3.55 5.15 -0.78
C PRO A 138 4.47 6.29 -0.35
N THR A 139 5.47 6.03 0.47
CA THR A 139 6.32 7.06 1.11
C THR A 139 7.78 7.03 0.65
N THR A 140 8.15 6.16 -0.29
CA THR A 140 9.55 5.96 -0.71
C THR A 140 10.25 7.24 -1.21
N ALA A 141 9.49 8.17 -1.80
CA ALA A 141 10.03 9.44 -2.31
C ALA A 141 9.89 10.61 -1.31
N MET A 142 9.38 10.37 -0.10
CA MET A 142 9.12 11.38 0.92
C MET A 142 10.30 11.48 1.90
N ASP A 143 10.52 12.67 2.43
CA ASP A 143 11.39 12.87 3.59
C ASP A 143 10.73 12.32 4.86
N MET A 144 11.46 12.39 5.98
CA MET A 144 11.00 11.80 7.25
C MET A 144 9.71 12.46 7.75
N GLU A 145 9.59 13.78 7.72
CA GLU A 145 8.44 14.51 8.22
C GLU A 145 7.19 14.23 7.38
N SER A 146 7.34 14.30 6.07
CA SER A 146 6.27 13.94 5.12
C SER A 146 5.84 12.48 5.25
N THR A 147 6.79 11.56 5.52
CA THR A 147 6.50 10.15 5.77
C THR A 147 5.63 9.97 7.01
N LEU A 148 5.97 10.62 8.13
CA LEU A 148 5.21 10.54 9.38
C LEU A 148 3.80 11.12 9.21
N SER A 149 3.67 12.24 8.49
CA SER A 149 2.36 12.85 8.17
C SER A 149 1.51 11.92 7.30
N ALA A 150 2.11 11.28 6.30
CA ALA A 150 1.42 10.29 5.45
C ALA A 150 0.98 9.05 6.24
N GLU A 151 1.83 8.53 7.11
CA GLU A 151 1.52 7.39 7.99
C GLU A 151 0.35 7.70 8.93
N LYS A 152 0.36 8.89 9.53
CA LYS A 152 -0.74 9.37 10.38
C LYS A 152 -2.05 9.42 9.59
N LEU A 153 -2.05 10.03 8.40
CA LEU A 153 -3.22 10.17 7.55
C LEU A 153 -3.77 8.80 7.10
N ILE A 154 -2.90 7.85 6.75
CA ILE A 154 -3.28 6.49 6.40
C ILE A 154 -3.96 5.79 7.59
N ARG A 155 -3.40 5.93 8.80
CA ARG A 155 -3.96 5.35 10.03
C ARG A 155 -5.33 5.96 10.36
N GLU A 156 -5.47 7.27 10.30
CA GLU A 156 -6.72 7.99 10.52
C GLU A 156 -7.78 7.54 9.51
N THR A 157 -7.44 7.51 8.22
CA THR A 157 -8.35 7.04 7.16
C THR A 157 -8.82 5.60 7.39
N CYS A 158 -7.91 4.71 7.80
CA CYS A 158 -8.26 3.32 8.14
C CYS A 158 -9.26 3.25 9.29
N GLY A 159 -9.03 4.00 10.38
CA GLY A 159 -9.90 4.05 11.54
C GLY A 159 -11.27 4.68 11.26
N GLU A 160 -11.31 5.81 10.55
CA GLU A 160 -12.53 6.54 10.25
C GLU A 160 -13.46 5.82 9.27
N THR A 161 -12.88 5.15 8.27
CA THR A 161 -13.66 4.51 7.21
C THR A 161 -13.92 3.03 7.46
N GLY A 162 -13.16 2.41 8.37
CA GLY A 162 -13.17 0.97 8.59
C GLY A 162 -12.64 0.17 7.41
N CYS A 163 -11.97 0.81 6.43
CA CYS A 163 -11.38 0.11 5.30
C CYS A 163 -10.24 -0.82 5.76
N ALA A 164 -10.01 -1.88 5.02
CA ALA A 164 -8.76 -2.63 5.16
C ALA A 164 -7.66 -1.90 4.41
N VAL A 165 -6.46 -1.80 4.96
CA VAL A 165 -5.29 -1.25 4.28
C VAL A 165 -4.26 -2.35 4.07
N LEU A 166 -3.79 -2.52 2.84
CA LEU A 166 -2.64 -3.36 2.50
C LEU A 166 -1.47 -2.44 2.16
N LEU A 167 -0.50 -2.36 3.06
CA LEU A 167 0.69 -1.52 2.92
C LEU A 167 1.87 -2.37 2.47
N ILE A 168 2.31 -2.19 1.22
CA ILE A 168 3.55 -2.79 0.75
C ILE A 168 4.69 -1.84 1.07
N THR A 169 5.68 -2.33 1.77
CA THR A 169 6.86 -1.53 2.14
C THR A 169 8.09 -2.41 2.29
N HIS A 170 9.25 -1.84 1.99
CA HIS A 170 10.55 -2.41 2.36
C HIS A 170 11.07 -1.84 3.69
N SER A 171 10.39 -0.82 4.24
CA SER A 171 10.75 -0.20 5.53
C SER A 171 10.11 -0.96 6.69
N ILE A 172 10.93 -1.72 7.41
CA ILE A 172 10.49 -2.43 8.63
C ILE A 172 10.08 -1.44 9.70
N SER A 173 10.78 -0.31 9.81
CA SER A 173 10.43 0.76 10.76
C SER A 173 9.05 1.35 10.46
N GLN A 174 8.67 1.51 9.20
CA GLN A 174 7.32 1.92 8.81
C GLN A 174 6.29 0.86 9.22
N ALA A 175 6.51 -0.41 8.88
CA ALA A 175 5.62 -1.48 9.28
C ALA A 175 5.43 -1.53 10.81
N ARG A 176 6.52 -1.38 11.57
CA ARG A 176 6.51 -1.33 13.05
C ARG A 176 5.66 -0.18 13.60
N ARG A 177 5.67 1.01 12.95
CA ARG A 177 4.93 2.19 13.42
C ARG A 177 3.44 2.10 13.14
N ILE A 178 3.03 1.60 11.96
CA ILE A 178 1.63 1.74 11.55
C ILE A 178 0.90 0.44 11.22
N ALA A 179 1.56 -0.71 11.14
CA ALA A 179 0.87 -1.95 10.80
C ALA A 179 0.36 -2.69 12.05
N ASP A 180 -0.86 -3.22 11.95
CA ASP A 180 -1.45 -4.10 12.94
C ASP A 180 -1.03 -5.56 12.68
N ARG A 181 -0.91 -5.92 11.40
CA ARG A 181 -0.55 -7.26 10.94
C ARG A 181 0.59 -7.22 9.94
N LEU A 182 1.32 -8.32 9.85
CA LEU A 182 2.44 -8.49 8.94
C LEU A 182 2.28 -9.77 8.11
N LEU A 183 2.57 -9.63 6.82
CA LEU A 183 2.77 -10.74 5.88
C LEU A 183 4.22 -10.68 5.40
N VAL A 184 4.95 -11.76 5.53
CA VAL A 184 6.34 -11.88 5.07
C VAL A 184 6.37 -12.72 3.81
N LEU A 185 6.76 -12.11 2.69
CA LEU A 185 6.88 -12.79 1.39
C LEU A 185 8.35 -13.08 1.06
N HIS A 186 8.64 -14.31 0.68
CA HIS A 186 9.94 -14.71 0.18
C HIS A 186 9.79 -15.62 -1.04
N ARG A 187 10.46 -15.27 -2.14
CA ARG A 187 10.46 -16.05 -3.40
C ARG A 187 9.07 -16.46 -3.86
N GLY A 188 8.12 -15.53 -3.79
CA GLY A 188 6.75 -15.77 -4.25
C GLY A 188 5.86 -16.57 -3.30
N LYS A 189 6.29 -16.84 -2.09
CA LYS A 189 5.52 -17.57 -1.08
C LYS A 189 5.30 -16.73 0.17
N LEU A 190 4.20 -16.97 0.87
CA LEU A 190 3.98 -16.49 2.22
C LEU A 190 4.80 -17.37 3.17
N ILE A 191 5.74 -16.76 3.88
CA ILE A 191 6.59 -17.46 4.84
C ILE A 191 6.02 -17.37 6.24
N GLU A 192 5.58 -16.18 6.62
CA GLU A 192 5.04 -15.94 7.95
C GLU A 192 3.96 -14.86 7.91
N GLN A 193 3.00 -14.98 8.82
CA GLN A 193 1.96 -13.97 9.04
C GLN A 193 1.54 -13.94 10.51
N GLY A 194 1.19 -12.74 10.99
CA GLY A 194 0.76 -12.59 12.39
C GLY A 194 0.51 -11.14 12.76
N GLU A 195 0.40 -10.89 14.06
CA GLU A 195 0.46 -9.54 14.60
C GLU A 195 1.83 -8.92 14.30
N CYS A 196 1.85 -7.67 13.88
CA CYS A 196 3.07 -7.03 13.39
C CYS A 196 4.19 -7.05 14.45
N GLN A 197 3.88 -6.64 15.67
CA GLN A 197 4.85 -6.60 16.76
C GLN A 197 5.37 -7.99 17.14
N GLN A 198 4.49 -9.00 17.12
CA GLN A 198 4.89 -10.38 17.42
C GLN A 198 5.86 -10.92 16.38
N VAL A 199 5.53 -10.80 15.08
CA VAL A 199 6.39 -11.29 13.99
C VAL A 199 7.73 -10.56 13.94
N LEU A 200 7.73 -9.23 14.20
CA LEU A 200 8.97 -8.45 14.20
C LEU A 200 9.89 -8.72 15.38
N ASN A 201 9.33 -9.04 16.56
CA ASN A 201 10.13 -9.23 17.77
C ASN A 201 10.48 -10.70 18.05
N ALA A 202 9.64 -11.64 17.59
CA ALA A 202 9.80 -13.07 17.81
C ALA A 202 9.38 -13.88 16.57
N PRO A 203 10.10 -13.74 15.43
CA PRO A 203 9.78 -14.45 14.21
C PRO A 203 9.89 -15.97 14.42
N ALA A 204 8.84 -16.69 14.00
CA ALA A 204 8.78 -18.14 14.11
C ALA A 204 9.56 -18.85 12.99
N GLN A 205 9.68 -18.20 11.84
CA GLN A 205 10.34 -18.77 10.66
C GLN A 205 11.78 -18.27 10.53
N GLU A 206 12.69 -19.19 10.21
CA GLU A 206 14.12 -18.87 10.04
C GLU A 206 14.36 -17.86 8.91
N GLU A 207 13.62 -17.98 7.82
CA GLU A 207 13.70 -17.05 6.68
C GLU A 207 13.27 -15.63 7.09
N THR A 208 12.26 -15.51 7.95
CA THR A 208 11.82 -14.20 8.49
C THR A 208 12.92 -13.62 9.37
N ARG A 209 13.52 -14.43 10.26
CA ARG A 209 14.60 -14.01 11.15
C ARG A 209 15.79 -13.47 10.35
N ARG A 210 16.28 -14.21 9.37
CA ARG A 210 17.39 -13.78 8.51
C ARG A 210 17.06 -12.51 7.72
N PHE A 211 15.80 -12.38 7.27
CA PHE A 211 15.35 -11.17 6.58
C PHE A 211 15.40 -9.96 7.53
N LEU A 212 14.91 -10.09 8.75
CA LEU A 212 14.90 -9.00 9.73
C LEU A 212 16.33 -8.62 10.16
N GLU A 213 17.20 -9.58 10.44
CA GLU A 213 18.62 -9.37 10.76
C GLU A 213 19.35 -8.61 9.64
N PHE A 214 19.10 -8.95 8.38
CA PHE A 214 19.68 -8.24 7.22
C PHE A 214 19.28 -6.76 7.18
N TYR A 215 18.09 -6.41 7.63
CA TYR A 215 17.58 -5.03 7.68
C TYR A 215 17.79 -4.35 9.04
N GLY A 216 18.60 -4.92 9.94
CA GLY A 216 19.05 -4.29 11.17
C GLY A 216 18.10 -4.37 12.37
N LEU A 217 17.32 -5.44 12.44
CA LEU A 217 16.50 -5.78 13.62
C LEU A 217 17.04 -6.99 14.36
#